data_677c748e555d942c8cf91d53768b0b96
#
_entry.id   677c748e555d942c8cf91d53768b0b96
#
_cell.length_a   1.000
_cell.length_b   1.000
_cell.length_c   1.000
_cell.angle_alpha   90.00
_cell.angle_beta   90.00
_cell.angle_gamma   90.00
#
_symmetry.space_group_name_H-M   'P 1'
#
loop_
_entity.id
_entity.type
_entity.pdbx_description
1 polymer ?
#
loop_
_entity_poly.entity_id
_entity_poly.type
_entity_poly.pdbx_seq_one_letter_code
_entity_poly.pdbx_strand_id
1 'polypeptide(L)'
;MSLLNLNYFEIFGIEAQITIDIEHLNKKYLTLQSEFHPDKFVNASNLEKSMATRISTYINDAYNTLSDLVERVDYILLINNYSKDENTKFKNTIFLTDQMILSEKIENANPSQFK
;
A
#
# COMPACT_ATOMS: atom_id res chain seq x y z
N MET A 1 1.29 -20.71 8.04
CA MET A 1 2.06 -19.78 7.26
C MET A 1 1.92 -18.36 7.78
N SER A 2 3.00 -17.64 7.83
CA SER A 2 2.98 -16.30 8.42
C SER A 2 2.57 -15.26 7.38
N LEU A 3 1.78 -14.27 7.81
CA LEU A 3 1.45 -13.15 6.95
C LEU A 3 2.69 -12.39 6.54
N LEU A 4 3.75 -12.49 7.32
CA LEU A 4 4.99 -11.79 7.01
C LEU A 4 5.66 -12.31 5.73
N ASN A 5 5.25 -13.47 5.26
CA ASN A 5 5.78 -14.04 4.03
C ASN A 5 4.99 -13.62 2.79
N LEU A 6 3.90 -12.88 2.97
CA LEU A 6 3.07 -12.44 1.86
C LEU A 6 3.45 -11.02 1.47
N ASN A 7 3.26 -10.67 0.18
CA ASN A 7 3.44 -9.28 -0.18
C ASN A 7 2.19 -8.50 0.23
N TYR A 8 2.24 -7.19 0.09
CA TYR A 8 1.16 -6.34 0.58
C TYR A 8 -0.17 -6.62 -0.08
N PHE A 9 -0.15 -6.92 -1.38
CA PHE A 9 -1.39 -7.25 -2.08
C PHE A 9 -1.97 -8.56 -1.59
N GLU A 10 -1.10 -9.54 -1.36
CA GLU A 10 -1.54 -10.86 -0.91
C GLU A 10 -2.17 -10.80 0.47
N ILE A 11 -1.66 -9.95 1.34
CA ILE A 11 -2.22 -9.80 2.68
C ILE A 11 -3.68 -9.41 2.60
N PHE A 12 -4.01 -8.52 1.66
CA PHE A 12 -5.37 -8.02 1.54
C PHE A 12 -6.21 -8.81 0.55
N GLY A 13 -5.63 -9.87 -0.02
CA GLY A 13 -6.38 -10.73 -0.93
C GLY A 13 -6.78 -10.05 -2.23
N ILE A 14 -5.97 -9.12 -2.70
CA ILE A 14 -6.23 -8.41 -3.95
C ILE A 14 -5.08 -8.62 -4.90
N GLU A 15 -5.35 -8.41 -6.18
CA GLU A 15 -4.33 -8.57 -7.18
C GLU A 15 -3.39 -7.38 -7.21
N ALA A 16 -2.15 -7.63 -7.62
CA ALA A 16 -1.16 -6.57 -7.70
C ALA A 16 -1.44 -5.71 -8.92
N GLN A 17 -2.21 -4.67 -8.72
CA GLN A 17 -2.62 -3.77 -9.78
C GLN A 17 -2.48 -2.33 -9.32
N ILE A 18 -2.32 -1.44 -10.29
CA ILE A 18 -2.25 -0.02 -9.97
C ILE A 18 -3.61 0.49 -9.49
N THR A 19 -4.67 0.04 -10.14
CA THR A 19 -6.03 0.43 -9.75
C THR A 19 -6.61 -0.65 -8.86
N ILE A 20 -7.03 -0.28 -7.66
CA ILE A 20 -7.59 -1.23 -6.71
C ILE A 20 -8.86 -0.65 -6.10
N ASP A 21 -9.65 -1.54 -5.49
CA ASP A 21 -10.87 -1.15 -4.80
C ASP A 21 -10.51 -0.68 -3.40
N ILE A 22 -10.51 0.62 -3.19
CA ILE A 22 -10.10 1.20 -1.92
C ILE A 22 -11.06 0.81 -0.79
N GLU A 23 -12.34 0.69 -1.08
CA GLU A 23 -13.29 0.28 -0.05
C GLU A 23 -13.01 -1.13 0.44
N HIS A 24 -12.68 -2.01 -0.50
CA HIS A 24 -12.32 -3.38 -0.13
C HIS A 24 -11.05 -3.39 0.72
N LEU A 25 -10.08 -2.57 0.33
CA LEU A 25 -8.83 -2.46 1.06
C LEU A 25 -9.11 -1.99 2.50
N ASN A 26 -9.95 -0.97 2.63
CA ASN A 26 -10.27 -0.42 3.95
C ASN A 26 -10.94 -1.45 4.84
N LYS A 27 -11.91 -2.18 4.29
CA LYS A 27 -12.62 -3.18 5.07
C LYS A 27 -11.70 -4.30 5.52
N LYS A 28 -10.85 -4.75 4.61
CA LYS A 28 -9.92 -5.83 4.94
C LYS A 28 -8.92 -5.37 5.98
N TYR A 29 -8.49 -4.12 5.87
CA TYR A 29 -7.56 -3.55 6.84
C TYR A 29 -8.17 -3.58 8.25
N LEU A 30 -9.42 -3.15 8.38
CA LEU A 30 -10.06 -3.13 9.69
C LEU A 30 -10.20 -4.54 10.25
N THR A 31 -10.53 -5.50 9.39
CA THR A 31 -10.65 -6.89 9.81
C THR A 31 -9.31 -7.41 10.32
N LEU A 32 -8.25 -7.19 9.57
CA LEU A 32 -6.93 -7.67 9.94
C LEU A 32 -6.43 -6.99 11.21
N GLN A 33 -6.65 -5.70 11.34
CA GLN A 33 -6.25 -5.00 12.55
C GLN A 33 -6.96 -5.57 13.75
N SER A 34 -8.24 -5.87 13.61
CA SER A 34 -9.00 -6.46 14.70
C SER A 34 -8.43 -7.81 15.11
N GLU A 35 -8.01 -8.61 14.13
CA GLU A 35 -7.51 -9.96 14.41
C GLU A 35 -6.16 -9.95 15.12
N PHE A 36 -5.31 -8.99 14.79
CA PHE A 36 -3.95 -8.98 15.31
C PHE A 36 -3.65 -7.82 16.24
N HIS A 37 -4.69 -7.17 16.74
CA HIS A 37 -4.48 -6.07 17.67
C HIS A 37 -3.83 -6.61 18.96
N PRO A 38 -2.82 -5.90 19.48
CA PRO A 38 -2.11 -6.36 20.68
C PRO A 38 -3.03 -6.66 21.86
N ASP A 39 -4.15 -5.97 21.96
CA ASP A 39 -5.07 -6.21 23.08
C ASP A 39 -5.61 -7.63 23.11
N LYS A 40 -5.60 -8.31 21.98
CA LYS A 40 -6.09 -9.69 21.92
C LYS A 40 -5.06 -10.69 22.42
N PHE A 41 -3.85 -10.22 22.66
CA PHE A 41 -2.74 -11.10 23.05
C PHE A 41 -2.22 -10.79 24.44
N VAL A 42 -3.03 -10.14 25.27
CA VAL A 42 -2.59 -9.74 26.60
C VAL A 42 -2.17 -10.93 27.43
N ASN A 43 -2.89 -12.04 27.27
CA ASN A 43 -2.60 -13.25 28.04
C ASN A 43 -1.79 -14.26 27.26
N ALA A 44 -1.27 -13.88 26.10
CA ALA A 44 -0.48 -14.78 25.28
C ALA A 44 0.97 -14.80 25.76
N SER A 45 1.75 -15.71 25.21
CA SER A 45 3.17 -15.77 25.52
C SER A 45 3.88 -14.54 24.98
N ASN A 46 5.09 -14.30 25.46
CA ASN A 46 5.86 -13.17 24.97
C ASN A 46 6.16 -13.30 23.49
N LEU A 47 6.39 -14.51 23.03
CA LEU A 47 6.65 -14.75 21.62
C LEU A 47 5.42 -14.38 20.79
N GLU A 48 4.25 -14.82 21.24
CA GLU A 48 3.01 -14.53 20.51
C GLU A 48 2.71 -13.04 20.50
N LYS A 49 2.95 -12.36 21.62
CA LYS A 49 2.77 -10.92 21.67
C LYS A 49 3.67 -10.20 20.67
N SER A 50 4.92 -10.64 20.63
CA SER A 50 5.89 -10.04 19.72
C SER A 50 5.48 -10.27 18.27
N MET A 51 5.03 -11.47 17.94
CA MET A 51 4.59 -11.77 16.59
C MET A 51 3.37 -10.96 16.21
N ALA A 52 2.41 -10.81 17.13
CA ALA A 52 1.22 -10.04 16.86
C ALA A 52 1.57 -8.58 16.56
N THR A 53 2.50 -8.04 17.32
CA THR A 53 2.96 -6.66 17.10
C THR A 53 3.60 -6.51 15.73
N ARG A 54 4.45 -7.47 15.36
CA ARG A 54 5.13 -7.40 14.08
C ARG A 54 4.13 -7.52 12.92
N ILE A 55 3.18 -8.42 13.05
CA ILE A 55 2.15 -8.60 12.02
C ILE A 55 1.30 -7.34 11.93
N SER A 56 0.91 -6.78 13.06
CA SER A 56 0.10 -5.57 13.07
C SER A 56 0.84 -4.41 12.39
N THR A 57 2.13 -4.27 12.66
CA THR A 57 2.93 -3.24 12.04
C THR A 57 3.02 -3.46 10.53
N TYR A 58 3.22 -4.71 10.13
CA TYR A 58 3.30 -5.04 8.71
C TYR A 58 1.99 -4.73 8.00
N ILE A 59 0.87 -5.03 8.64
CA ILE A 59 -0.45 -4.72 8.08
C ILE A 59 -0.61 -3.21 7.91
N ASN A 60 -0.18 -2.44 8.90
CA ASN A 60 -0.24 -0.98 8.81
C ASN A 60 0.62 -0.47 7.66
N ASP A 61 1.83 -0.98 7.54
CA ASP A 61 2.72 -0.56 6.46
C ASP A 61 2.13 -0.90 5.11
N ALA A 62 1.54 -2.09 5.00
CA ALA A 62 0.94 -2.51 3.75
C ALA A 62 -0.24 -1.61 3.39
N TYR A 63 -1.08 -1.30 4.36
CA TYR A 63 -2.22 -0.46 4.11
C TYR A 63 -1.79 0.94 3.68
N ASN A 64 -0.82 1.51 4.38
CA ASN A 64 -0.35 2.85 4.06
C ASN A 64 0.25 2.90 2.65
N THR A 65 0.97 1.86 2.28
CA THR A 65 1.57 1.79 0.95
C THR A 65 0.50 1.64 -0.13
N LEU A 66 -0.44 0.73 0.07
CA LEU A 66 -1.41 0.44 -0.97
C LEU A 66 -2.49 1.52 -1.09
N SER A 67 -2.74 2.28 -0.03
CA SER A 67 -3.77 3.31 -0.09
C SER A 67 -3.30 4.58 -0.80
N ASP A 68 -2.01 4.72 -1.06
CA ASP A 68 -1.46 5.87 -1.77
C ASP A 68 -1.03 5.44 -3.17
N LEU A 69 -1.49 6.17 -4.20
CA LEU A 69 -1.21 5.78 -5.57
C LEU A 69 0.28 5.70 -5.87
N VAL A 70 1.02 6.71 -5.47
CA VAL A 70 2.45 6.77 -5.77
C VAL A 70 3.19 5.64 -5.06
N GLU A 71 2.88 5.44 -3.79
CA GLU A 71 3.51 4.38 -3.02
C GLU A 71 3.14 3.00 -3.59
N ARG A 72 1.90 2.87 -4.03
CA ARG A 72 1.44 1.61 -4.60
C ARG A 72 2.20 1.28 -5.88
N VAL A 73 2.36 2.28 -6.75
CA VAL A 73 3.12 2.09 -7.98
C VAL A 73 4.56 1.72 -7.67
N ASP A 74 5.15 2.44 -6.73
CA ASP A 74 6.52 2.19 -6.32
C ASP A 74 6.68 0.75 -5.82
N TYR A 75 5.72 0.30 -5.03
CA TYR A 75 5.76 -1.03 -4.47
C TYR A 75 5.61 -2.11 -5.56
N ILE A 76 4.72 -1.86 -6.55
CA ILE A 76 4.55 -2.80 -7.64
C ILE A 76 5.87 -2.97 -8.40
N LEU A 77 6.55 -1.87 -8.64
CA LEU A 77 7.83 -1.94 -9.33
C LEU A 77 8.87 -2.67 -8.50
N LEU A 78 8.84 -2.45 -7.21
CA LEU A 78 9.77 -3.11 -6.31
C LEU A 78 9.61 -4.63 -6.34
N ILE A 79 8.39 -5.11 -6.25
CA ILE A 79 8.16 -6.56 -6.21
C ILE A 79 8.39 -7.21 -7.57
N ASN A 80 8.48 -6.39 -8.63
CA ASN A 80 8.81 -6.89 -9.96
C ASN A 80 10.26 -6.67 -10.33
N ASN A 81 11.05 -6.22 -9.36
CA ASN A 81 12.50 -6.08 -9.52
C ASN A 81 12.93 -5.07 -10.57
N TYR A 82 12.16 -4.00 -10.72
CA TYR A 82 12.56 -2.94 -11.64
C TYR A 82 13.71 -2.15 -11.04
N SER A 83 14.56 -1.60 -11.91
CA SER A 83 15.66 -0.78 -11.45
C SER A 83 15.14 0.54 -10.89
N LYS A 84 15.98 1.20 -10.10
CA LYS A 84 15.59 2.46 -9.51
C LYS A 84 15.30 3.52 -10.56
N ASP A 85 16.11 3.55 -11.61
CA ASP A 85 15.91 4.51 -12.68
C ASP A 85 14.59 4.30 -13.39
N GLU A 86 14.29 3.04 -13.69
CA GLU A 86 13.04 2.71 -14.35
C GLU A 86 11.87 3.04 -13.44
N ASN A 87 12.04 2.80 -12.16
CA ASN A 87 11.02 3.10 -11.17
C ASN A 87 10.70 4.59 -11.19
N THR A 88 11.74 5.42 -11.16
CA THR A 88 11.56 6.86 -11.17
C THR A 88 10.85 7.34 -12.43
N LYS A 89 11.25 6.81 -13.56
CA LYS A 89 10.63 7.18 -14.82
C LYS A 89 9.15 6.82 -14.84
N PHE A 90 8.84 5.62 -14.40
CA PHE A 90 7.47 5.16 -14.39
C PHE A 90 6.61 6.02 -13.47
N LYS A 91 7.12 6.32 -12.30
CA LYS A 91 6.41 7.15 -11.34
C LYS A 91 6.15 8.53 -11.90
N ASN A 92 7.14 9.11 -12.55
CA ASN A 92 6.97 10.43 -13.14
C ASN A 92 5.91 10.40 -14.21
N THR A 93 5.89 9.37 -15.03
CA THR A 93 4.90 9.27 -16.10
C THR A 93 3.50 9.15 -15.52
N ILE A 94 3.33 8.32 -14.53
CA ILE A 94 2.02 8.15 -13.89
C ILE A 94 1.58 9.46 -13.25
N PHE A 95 2.48 10.12 -12.57
CA PHE A 95 2.18 11.36 -11.89
C PHE A 95 1.74 12.44 -12.88
N LEU A 96 2.46 12.56 -13.98
CA LEU A 96 2.11 13.56 -14.99
C LEU A 96 0.76 13.29 -15.62
N THR A 97 0.49 12.03 -15.91
CA THR A 97 -0.79 11.67 -16.50
C THR A 97 -1.92 12.02 -15.54
N ASP A 98 -1.74 11.70 -14.28
CA ASP A 98 -2.75 11.98 -13.27
C ASP A 98 -2.98 13.49 -13.15
N GLN A 99 -1.90 14.26 -13.17
CA GLN A 99 -2.00 15.71 -13.09
C GLN A 99 -2.67 16.30 -14.31
N MET A 100 -2.40 15.75 -15.47
CA MET A 100 -3.03 16.23 -16.68
C MET A 100 -4.53 16.03 -16.64
N ILE A 101 -4.97 14.91 -16.13
CA ILE A 101 -6.39 14.66 -16.00
C ILE A 101 -7.02 15.67 -15.06
N LEU A 102 -6.35 15.95 -13.96
CA LEU A 102 -6.83 16.95 -13.02
C LEU A 102 -6.88 18.32 -13.66
N SER A 103 -5.87 18.64 -14.46
CA SER A 103 -5.84 19.92 -15.12
C SER A 103 -7.03 20.11 -16.01
N GLU A 104 -7.40 19.09 -16.73
CA GLU A 104 -8.54 19.17 -17.61
C GLU A 104 -9.82 19.40 -16.84
N LYS A 105 -9.93 18.75 -15.71
CA LYS A 105 -11.13 18.88 -14.92
C LYS A 105 -11.24 20.21 -14.25
N ILE A 106 -10.18 20.64 -13.66
CA ILE A 106 -10.16 21.88 -12.93
C ILE A 106 -9.82 23.00 -13.83
N GLU A 107 -9.37 22.58 -14.99
CA GLU A 107 -9.17 23.52 -16.01
C GLU A 107 -7.97 24.41 -15.82
N ASN A 108 -7.51 24.55 -14.67
CA ASN A 108 -6.36 25.36 -14.58
C ASN A 108 -5.39 24.85 -13.60
N ALA A 109 -5.47 23.63 -13.30
CA ALA A 109 -4.43 23.05 -12.53
C ALA A 109 -3.19 23.31 -13.30
N ASN A 110 -2.33 24.01 -12.73
CA ASN A 110 -1.20 24.49 -13.43
C ASN A 110 -0.16 23.41 -13.63
N PRO A 111 0.22 23.13 -14.86
CA PRO A 111 1.24 22.13 -15.09
C PRO A 111 2.54 22.42 -14.37
N SER A 112 2.82 23.68 -14.09
CA SER A 112 4.05 24.00 -13.41
C SER A 112 4.13 23.42 -12.03
N GLN A 113 3.03 22.99 -11.48
CA GLN A 113 3.04 22.36 -10.18
C GLN A 113 3.72 21.02 -10.20
N PHE A 114 3.91 20.46 -11.37
CA PHE A 114 4.52 19.16 -11.47
C PHE A 114 6.02 19.19 -11.48
N LYS A 115 6.56 20.36 -11.54
CA LYS A 115 7.98 20.46 -11.65
C LYS A 115 8.67 20.51 -10.35
#